data_7955bad6e519fa0dbee2ce305eeea9bf
#
_entry.id   7955bad6e519fa0dbee2ce305eeea9bf
#
_cell.length_a   1.000
_cell.length_b   1.000
_cell.length_c   1.000
_cell.angle_alpha   90.00
_cell.angle_beta   90.00
_cell.angle_gamma   90.00
#
_symmetry.space_group_name_H-M   'P 1'
#
loop_
_entity.id
_entity.type
_entity.pdbx_description
1 polymer ?
#
loop_
_entity_poly.entity_id
_entity_poly.type
_entity_poly.pdbx_seq_one_letter_code
_entity_poly.pdbx_strand_id
1 'polypeptide(L)'
;MQPPANEPGRAFATDFATDVPAAIRLSRRALLAAGVGLLASACLPQGNEIGEAPVLSTDAYPDGTLLMSAAGVAGRLDDPTLRLIDCSSARSYRQSHLPGASHVWWQDTIEIHNDIYGMLTGADGRQRLIRDAGIMPDSSVVCYDRSGGVWASRVIWMLHASGFTHARLLDGGKQAWDAAALIAGNRQANHRQGGIDIRQNESVVAHGRDLATWLERDDLAILDTRTAAERRETWFDRLRLGTIPNSHWLPRETFLTIGDSPALIAPDALREQLATAGVPADIPEIVVFGLHGTLACLPYIALRALGVSRVRVYDGSWAEWGANRDWPVAPL
;
A
#
# COMPACT_ATOMS: atom_id res chain seq x y z
N MET A 1 24.99 28.24 -33.42
CA MET A 1 23.77 28.52 -32.65
C MET A 1 23.12 27.17 -32.34
N GLN A 2 23.43 26.57 -31.19
CA GLN A 2 22.84 25.30 -30.75
C GLN A 2 21.54 25.59 -29.99
N PRO A 3 20.48 24.80 -30.16
CA PRO A 3 19.27 24.93 -29.35
C PRO A 3 19.49 24.36 -27.94
N PRO A 4 18.80 24.86 -26.91
CA PRO A 4 19.00 24.42 -25.53
C PRO A 4 18.46 23.01 -25.32
N ALA A 5 19.23 22.24 -24.54
CA ALA A 5 18.85 20.91 -24.10
C ALA A 5 17.61 20.98 -23.20
N ASN A 6 16.58 20.25 -23.60
CA ASN A 6 15.36 20.04 -22.84
C ASN A 6 15.66 19.03 -21.74
N GLU A 7 15.70 19.45 -20.48
CA GLU A 7 15.79 18.55 -19.32
C GLU A 7 14.38 18.00 -18.98
N PRO A 8 14.09 16.71 -19.18
CA PRO A 8 12.75 16.15 -18.88
C PRO A 8 12.59 15.68 -17.43
N GLY A 9 13.44 16.11 -16.50
CA GLY A 9 13.52 15.51 -15.15
C GLY A 9 12.88 16.26 -14.00
N ARG A 10 12.35 17.48 -14.18
CA ARG A 10 11.95 18.33 -13.06
C ARG A 10 10.44 18.51 -12.81
N ALA A 11 9.57 18.07 -13.71
CA ALA A 11 8.12 18.29 -13.59
C ALA A 11 7.36 17.17 -12.83
N PHE A 12 7.97 16.01 -12.61
CA PHE A 12 7.26 14.84 -12.06
C PHE A 12 7.28 14.69 -10.54
N ALA A 13 8.06 15.48 -9.81
CA ALA A 13 8.30 15.22 -8.39
C ALA A 13 7.39 15.98 -7.41
N THR A 14 6.56 16.90 -7.87
CA THR A 14 5.86 17.83 -6.96
C THR A 14 4.36 17.58 -6.78
N ASP A 15 3.67 16.88 -7.69
CA ASP A 15 2.21 16.80 -7.63
C ASP A 15 1.62 15.53 -6.98
N PHE A 16 2.39 14.46 -6.79
CA PHE A 16 1.90 13.24 -6.16
C PHE A 16 1.98 13.20 -4.61
N ALA A 17 2.56 14.20 -3.99
CA ALA A 17 2.75 14.23 -2.54
C ALA A 17 1.59 14.88 -1.76
N THR A 18 0.58 15.45 -2.42
CA THR A 18 -0.46 16.27 -1.77
C THR A 18 -1.90 15.92 -2.08
N ASP A 19 -2.20 15.04 -3.03
CA ASP A 19 -3.59 14.69 -3.33
C ASP A 19 -4.05 13.37 -2.68
N VAL A 20 -4.29 13.44 -1.38
CA VAL A 20 -5.47 12.77 -0.81
C VAL A 20 -6.65 13.69 -1.17
N PRO A 21 -7.70 13.22 -1.87
CA PRO A 21 -8.81 14.07 -2.27
C PRO A 21 -9.36 14.81 -1.06
N ALA A 22 -9.42 16.13 -1.13
CA ALA A 22 -9.99 17.03 -0.11
C ALA A 22 -11.53 16.97 -0.07
N ALA A 23 -12.13 15.82 -0.23
CA ALA A 23 -13.55 15.57 -0.12
C ALA A 23 -13.85 14.94 1.23
N ILE A 24 -13.73 15.67 2.30
CA ILE A 24 -14.47 15.64 3.58
C ILE A 24 -13.76 16.65 4.53
N ARG A 25 -13.81 17.93 4.17
CA ARG A 25 -13.71 19.00 5.16
C ARG A 25 -15.07 19.67 5.28
N LEU A 26 -15.98 19.06 5.99
CA LEU A 26 -17.13 19.77 6.52
C LEU A 26 -16.61 20.70 7.63
N SER A 27 -16.60 21.99 7.31
CA SER A 27 -16.13 23.03 8.23
C SER A 27 -17.05 23.12 9.45
N ARG A 28 -16.46 23.10 10.66
CA ARG A 28 -17.09 23.38 11.96
C ARG A 28 -17.64 24.81 12.12
N ARG A 29 -17.95 25.55 11.06
CA ARG A 29 -18.39 26.96 11.11
C ARG A 29 -19.82 27.22 10.64
N ALA A 30 -20.66 26.20 10.44
CA ALA A 30 -22.04 26.37 9.98
C ALA A 30 -23.11 25.94 10.98
N LEU A 31 -22.86 26.06 12.30
CA LEU A 31 -23.85 25.74 13.34
C LEU A 31 -23.88 26.80 14.47
N LEU A 32 -24.04 28.06 14.08
CA LEU A 32 -24.41 29.14 15.02
C LEU A 32 -25.19 30.21 14.27
N ALA A 33 -26.46 29.96 13.99
CA ALA A 33 -27.50 31.00 13.84
C ALA A 33 -28.87 30.33 13.61
N ALA A 34 -29.62 30.06 14.67
CA ALA A 34 -31.08 30.23 14.74
C ALA A 34 -31.50 29.81 16.15
N GLY A 35 -31.80 30.80 16.95
CA GLY A 35 -32.28 30.64 18.31
C GLY A 35 -33.79 30.55 18.37
N VAL A 36 -34.23 30.18 19.57
CA VAL A 36 -35.52 30.42 20.23
C VAL A 36 -36.59 29.34 20.03
N GLY A 37 -36.75 28.55 21.13
CA GLY A 37 -38.00 28.31 21.79
C GLY A 37 -38.82 27.11 21.40
N LEU A 38 -38.82 26.10 22.27
CA LEU A 38 -40.02 25.53 22.87
C LEU A 38 -39.63 24.35 23.76
N LEU A 39 -39.95 24.49 25.07
CA LEU A 39 -39.86 23.42 26.06
C LEU A 39 -40.91 22.34 25.74
N ALA A 40 -40.49 21.16 25.45
CA ALA A 40 -41.31 19.96 25.56
C ALA A 40 -40.45 18.87 26.21
N SER A 41 -40.83 18.54 27.44
CA SER A 41 -40.30 17.43 28.21
C SER A 41 -40.63 16.13 27.49
N ALA A 42 -39.66 15.46 26.96
CA ALA A 42 -39.77 14.11 26.46
C ALA A 42 -38.53 13.29 26.90
N CYS A 43 -38.80 12.16 27.51
CA CYS A 43 -37.88 11.19 28.05
C CYS A 43 -36.65 10.98 27.12
N LEU A 44 -35.47 11.22 27.67
CA LEU A 44 -34.21 10.83 27.07
C LEU A 44 -34.11 9.29 27.11
N PRO A 45 -33.93 8.60 25.99
CA PRO A 45 -33.40 7.24 26.03
C PRO A 45 -31.93 7.32 26.43
N GLN A 46 -31.58 6.55 27.44
CA GLN A 46 -30.21 6.37 27.92
C GLN A 46 -29.31 5.84 26.82
N GLY A 47 -28.12 6.48 26.69
CA GLY A 47 -26.88 5.83 26.33
C GLY A 47 -26.89 5.08 25.01
N ASN A 48 -26.69 5.77 23.88
CA ASN A 48 -25.88 5.19 22.82
C ASN A 48 -24.42 5.36 23.26
N GLU A 49 -23.86 4.31 23.82
CA GLU A 49 -22.42 4.09 23.77
C GLU A 49 -22.02 4.24 22.31
N ILE A 50 -21.20 5.23 22.01
CA ILE A 50 -20.47 5.29 20.76
C ILE A 50 -19.60 4.03 20.81
N GLY A 51 -20.05 2.96 20.17
CA GLY A 51 -19.30 1.72 20.09
C GLY A 51 -17.92 2.08 19.56
N GLU A 52 -16.87 1.80 20.35
CA GLU A 52 -15.53 1.79 19.86
C GLU A 52 -15.54 0.99 18.55
N ALA A 53 -15.09 1.63 17.45
CA ALA A 53 -14.89 0.91 16.21
C ALA A 53 -14.05 -0.33 16.55
N PRO A 54 -14.47 -1.54 16.15
CA PRO A 54 -13.77 -2.75 16.53
C PRO A 54 -12.32 -2.60 16.10
N VAL A 55 -11.40 -2.62 17.08
CA VAL A 55 -9.97 -2.77 16.80
C VAL A 55 -9.85 -4.11 16.11
N LEU A 56 -9.71 -4.09 14.79
CA LEU A 56 -9.54 -5.30 14.01
C LEU A 56 -8.26 -5.96 14.49
N SER A 57 -8.42 -7.11 15.13
CA SER A 57 -7.27 -7.92 15.53
C SER A 57 -6.57 -8.40 14.28
N THR A 58 -5.27 -8.13 14.15
CA THR A 58 -4.42 -8.73 13.11
C THR A 58 -4.52 -10.26 13.13
N ASP A 59 -4.90 -10.84 14.28
CA ASP A 59 -5.11 -12.28 14.48
C ASP A 59 -6.36 -12.82 13.75
N ALA A 60 -7.23 -11.92 13.24
CA ALA A 60 -8.39 -12.32 12.43
C ALA A 60 -8.01 -12.81 11.03
N TYR A 61 -6.85 -12.42 10.53
CA TYR A 61 -6.38 -12.86 9.21
C TYR A 61 -5.77 -14.26 9.27
N PRO A 62 -6.08 -15.15 8.29
CA PRO A 62 -5.57 -16.52 8.23
C PRO A 62 -4.05 -16.63 8.24
N ASP A 63 -3.35 -15.71 7.52
CA ASP A 63 -1.91 -15.55 7.59
C ASP A 63 -1.57 -14.30 8.40
N GLY A 64 -1.76 -14.36 9.71
CA GLY A 64 -1.41 -13.28 10.64
C GLY A 64 0.10 -12.98 10.70
N THR A 65 0.95 -13.79 10.01
CA THR A 65 2.40 -13.55 9.99
C THR A 65 2.79 -12.31 9.18
N LEU A 66 1.93 -11.83 8.28
CA LEU A 66 2.19 -10.64 7.44
C LEU A 66 1.79 -9.32 8.11
N LEU A 67 1.00 -9.38 9.17
CA LEU A 67 0.49 -8.21 9.87
C LEU A 67 1.04 -8.17 11.30
N MET A 68 1.13 -6.96 11.85
CA MET A 68 1.46 -6.74 13.25
C MET A 68 0.64 -5.57 13.81
N SER A 69 0.10 -5.72 15.00
CA SER A 69 -0.59 -4.63 15.70
C SER A 69 0.41 -3.68 16.40
N ALA A 70 -0.03 -2.47 16.73
CA ALA A 70 0.77 -1.51 17.50
C ALA A 70 1.22 -2.09 18.84
N ALA A 71 0.34 -2.81 19.54
CA ALA A 71 0.69 -3.50 20.79
C ALA A 71 1.73 -4.61 20.58
N GLY A 72 1.61 -5.38 19.49
CA GLY A 72 2.57 -6.41 19.12
C GLY A 72 3.96 -5.85 18.84
N VAL A 73 4.06 -4.70 18.17
CA VAL A 73 5.33 -3.98 17.97
C VAL A 73 5.86 -3.45 19.30
N ALA A 74 5.01 -2.81 20.12
CA ALA A 74 5.41 -2.22 21.39
C ALA A 74 6.01 -3.27 22.35
N GLY A 75 5.43 -4.47 22.38
CA GLY A 75 5.94 -5.59 23.19
C GLY A 75 7.29 -6.15 22.72
N ARG A 76 7.80 -5.70 21.56
CA ARG A 76 9.05 -6.19 20.97
C ARG A 76 10.11 -5.11 20.76
N LEU A 77 9.92 -3.90 21.29
CA LEU A 77 10.89 -2.81 21.11
C LEU A 77 12.30 -3.15 21.60
N ASP A 78 12.43 -4.04 22.60
CA ASP A 78 13.71 -4.50 23.13
C ASP A 78 14.31 -5.70 22.35
N ASP A 79 13.61 -6.21 21.33
CA ASP A 79 14.10 -7.29 20.47
C ASP A 79 15.21 -6.78 19.53
N PRO A 80 16.46 -7.25 19.66
CA PRO A 80 17.58 -6.78 18.87
C PRO A 80 17.45 -7.11 17.37
N THR A 81 16.58 -8.05 17.00
CA THR A 81 16.32 -8.41 15.61
C THR A 81 15.24 -7.53 14.97
N LEU A 82 14.44 -6.82 15.77
CA LEU A 82 13.38 -5.95 15.26
C LEU A 82 13.97 -4.79 14.44
N ARG A 83 13.43 -4.58 13.25
CA ARG A 83 13.71 -3.43 12.38
C ARG A 83 12.40 -2.77 12.00
N LEU A 84 12.20 -1.57 12.51
CA LEU A 84 11.06 -0.73 12.17
C LEU A 84 11.45 0.17 10.99
N ILE A 85 10.59 0.20 9.96
CA ILE A 85 10.83 1.00 8.75
C ILE A 85 9.66 1.96 8.56
N ASP A 86 9.93 3.25 8.70
CA ASP A 86 8.97 4.31 8.38
C ASP A 86 9.02 4.60 6.88
N CYS A 87 7.90 4.38 6.20
CA CYS A 87 7.75 4.58 4.77
C CYS A 87 6.98 5.88 4.45
N SER A 88 6.81 6.76 5.42
CA SER A 88 6.19 8.07 5.26
C SER A 88 7.16 9.06 4.57
N SER A 89 6.66 10.25 4.21
CA SER A 89 7.55 11.30 3.68
C SER A 89 8.67 11.65 4.67
N ALA A 90 9.82 12.08 4.14
CA ALA A 90 10.95 12.51 4.97
C ALA A 90 10.59 13.62 5.97
N ARG A 91 9.62 14.48 5.62
CA ARG A 91 9.09 15.50 6.54
C ARG A 91 8.37 14.86 7.72
N SER A 92 7.46 13.92 7.45
CA SER A 92 6.68 13.22 8.49
C SER A 92 7.58 12.40 9.40
N TYR A 93 8.55 11.67 8.83
CA TYR A 93 9.55 10.93 9.60
C TYR A 93 10.33 11.82 10.57
N ARG A 94 10.86 12.97 10.10
CA ARG A 94 11.59 13.90 10.97
C ARG A 94 10.75 14.53 12.07
N GLN A 95 9.44 14.67 11.86
CA GLN A 95 8.54 15.20 12.88
C GLN A 95 8.30 14.19 14.00
N SER A 96 7.99 12.95 13.64
CA SER A 96 7.70 11.90 14.62
C SER A 96 7.68 10.53 13.94
N HIS A 97 8.35 9.56 14.50
CA HIS A 97 8.37 8.16 14.05
C HIS A 97 8.40 7.19 15.23
N LEU A 98 8.24 5.89 15.02
CA LEU A 98 8.36 4.88 16.05
C LEU A 98 9.81 4.80 16.57
N PRO A 99 10.03 4.48 17.85
CA PRO A 99 11.37 4.41 18.42
C PRO A 99 12.29 3.48 17.62
N GLY A 100 13.47 3.97 17.23
CA GLY A 100 14.44 3.17 16.49
C GLY A 100 14.09 2.87 15.03
N ALA A 101 13.05 3.49 14.47
CA ALA A 101 12.70 3.28 13.07
C ALA A 101 13.72 3.91 12.12
N SER A 102 14.14 3.16 11.10
CA SER A 102 14.82 3.67 9.92
C SER A 102 13.82 4.25 8.92
N HIS A 103 14.28 5.10 8.01
CA HIS A 103 13.43 5.70 6.98
C HIS A 103 13.76 5.11 5.61
N VAL A 104 12.74 4.60 4.93
CA VAL A 104 12.81 4.17 3.52
C VAL A 104 11.60 4.74 2.79
N TRP A 105 11.83 5.77 1.98
CA TRP A 105 10.77 6.38 1.19
C TRP A 105 10.44 5.51 -0.02
N TRP A 106 9.16 5.31 -0.30
CA TRP A 106 8.73 4.43 -1.39
C TRP A 106 9.29 4.81 -2.77
N GLN A 107 9.53 6.10 -3.02
CA GLN A 107 10.14 6.56 -4.27
C GLN A 107 11.59 6.08 -4.45
N ASP A 108 12.29 5.76 -3.36
CA ASP A 108 13.64 5.19 -3.44
C ASP A 108 13.61 3.72 -3.91
N THR A 109 12.43 3.09 -3.88
CA THR A 109 12.21 1.71 -4.35
C THR A 109 11.87 1.60 -5.82
N ILE A 110 11.75 2.73 -6.53
CA ILE A 110 11.32 2.76 -7.92
C ILE A 110 12.36 3.39 -8.83
N GLU A 111 12.28 3.02 -10.10
CA GLU A 111 13.05 3.63 -11.19
C GLU A 111 12.19 3.70 -12.46
N ILE A 112 12.68 4.42 -13.46
CA ILE A 112 12.12 4.39 -14.81
C ILE A 112 12.88 3.31 -15.59
N HIS A 113 12.15 2.32 -16.07
CA HIS A 113 12.71 1.25 -16.88
C HIS A 113 11.97 1.19 -18.22
N ASN A 114 12.70 1.32 -19.34
CA ASN A 114 12.12 1.36 -20.69
C ASN A 114 10.96 2.37 -20.84
N ASP A 115 11.13 3.58 -20.31
CA ASP A 115 10.11 4.65 -20.27
C ASP A 115 8.87 4.32 -19.40
N ILE A 116 8.89 3.25 -18.61
CA ILE A 116 7.82 2.88 -17.68
C ILE A 116 8.20 3.38 -16.29
N TYR A 117 7.38 4.28 -15.75
CA TYR A 117 7.55 4.82 -14.41
C TYR A 117 7.04 3.85 -13.34
N GLY A 118 7.73 3.80 -12.20
CA GLY A 118 7.28 3.07 -11.02
C GLY A 118 7.73 1.62 -10.96
N MET A 119 8.63 1.21 -11.85
CA MET A 119 9.25 -0.11 -11.82
C MET A 119 10.16 -0.29 -10.61
N LEU A 120 10.30 -1.52 -10.14
CA LEU A 120 11.18 -1.85 -9.02
C LEU A 120 12.63 -1.49 -9.35
N THR A 121 13.28 -0.77 -8.44
CA THR A 121 14.71 -0.43 -8.60
C THR A 121 15.58 -1.68 -8.70
N GLY A 122 16.67 -1.56 -9.44
CA GLY A 122 17.62 -2.65 -9.68
C GLY A 122 18.24 -3.21 -8.39
N ALA A 123 18.94 -4.33 -8.50
CA ALA A 123 19.52 -5.04 -7.36
C ALA A 123 20.43 -4.14 -6.49
N ASP A 124 21.25 -3.30 -7.11
CA ASP A 124 22.15 -2.39 -6.38
C ASP A 124 21.38 -1.34 -5.57
N GLY A 125 20.27 -0.83 -6.12
CA GLY A 125 19.36 0.08 -5.43
C GLY A 125 18.74 -0.57 -4.20
N ARG A 126 18.18 -1.78 -4.38
CA ARG A 126 17.61 -2.57 -3.29
C ARG A 126 18.64 -2.91 -2.21
N GLN A 127 19.85 -3.29 -2.62
CA GLN A 127 20.94 -3.60 -1.69
C GLN A 127 21.32 -2.39 -0.84
N ARG A 128 21.36 -1.18 -1.42
CA ARG A 128 21.61 0.05 -0.67
C ARG A 128 20.51 0.30 0.36
N LEU A 129 19.23 0.24 -0.03
CA LEU A 129 18.10 0.46 0.88
C LEU A 129 18.11 -0.53 2.05
N ILE A 130 18.32 -1.80 1.78
CA ILE A 130 18.40 -2.88 2.79
C ILE A 130 19.56 -2.65 3.75
N ARG A 131 20.73 -2.31 3.21
CA ARG A 131 21.93 -2.02 4.00
C ARG A 131 21.72 -0.83 4.93
N ASP A 132 21.22 0.28 4.38
CA ASP A 132 21.08 1.54 5.10
C ASP A 132 19.93 1.47 6.15
N ALA A 133 18.94 0.62 5.92
CA ALA A 133 17.90 0.29 6.91
C ALA A 133 18.36 -0.66 8.02
N GLY A 134 19.57 -1.20 7.93
CA GLY A 134 20.12 -2.14 8.92
C GLY A 134 19.49 -3.54 8.91
N ILE A 135 18.91 -3.96 7.78
CA ILE A 135 18.22 -5.25 7.66
C ILE A 135 19.26 -6.36 7.48
N MET A 136 19.20 -7.37 8.35
CA MET A 136 20.04 -8.57 8.34
C MET A 136 19.17 -9.81 8.01
N PRO A 137 19.76 -10.95 7.66
CA PRO A 137 18.99 -12.15 7.32
C PRO A 137 18.03 -12.64 8.41
N ASP A 138 18.38 -12.41 9.68
CA ASP A 138 17.60 -12.76 10.87
C ASP A 138 16.68 -11.64 11.37
N SER A 139 16.62 -10.52 10.67
CA SER A 139 15.80 -9.39 11.08
C SER A 139 14.30 -9.70 11.00
N SER A 140 13.56 -9.25 12.02
CA SER A 140 12.11 -9.15 12.00
C SER A 140 11.72 -7.73 11.56
N VAL A 141 11.39 -7.57 10.28
CA VAL A 141 11.11 -6.27 9.69
C VAL A 141 9.62 -5.94 9.82
N VAL A 142 9.32 -4.71 10.29
CA VAL A 142 7.96 -4.17 10.32
C VAL A 142 7.97 -2.81 9.65
N CYS A 143 7.25 -2.71 8.52
CA CYS A 143 7.09 -1.46 7.78
C CYS A 143 5.77 -0.79 8.13
N TYR A 144 5.77 0.53 8.17
CA TYR A 144 4.58 1.32 8.43
C TYR A 144 4.62 2.67 7.69
N ASP A 145 3.47 3.29 7.54
CA ASP A 145 3.34 4.64 7.03
C ASP A 145 2.22 5.41 7.75
N ARG A 146 1.68 6.46 7.13
CA ARG A 146 0.54 7.25 7.60
C ARG A 146 -0.63 7.24 6.61
N SER A 147 -0.66 6.25 5.71
CA SER A 147 -1.61 6.16 4.61
C SER A 147 -2.28 4.79 4.54
N GLY A 148 -2.47 4.12 5.69
CA GLY A 148 -3.09 2.80 5.75
C GLY A 148 -2.22 1.67 5.19
N GLY A 149 -0.90 1.86 5.13
CA GLY A 149 0.00 0.83 4.64
C GLY A 149 0.30 0.86 3.14
N VAL A 150 -0.23 1.83 2.40
CA VAL A 150 -0.05 1.92 0.92
C VAL A 150 1.44 1.97 0.54
N TRP A 151 2.20 2.83 1.19
CA TRP A 151 3.62 3.02 0.91
C TRP A 151 4.50 1.97 1.57
N ALA A 152 4.14 1.54 2.77
CA ALA A 152 4.79 0.45 3.50
C ALA A 152 4.72 -0.86 2.72
N SER A 153 3.57 -1.16 2.11
CA SER A 153 3.40 -2.37 1.29
C SER A 153 4.34 -2.42 0.09
N ARG A 154 4.69 -1.28 -0.51
CA ARG A 154 5.71 -1.23 -1.59
C ARG A 154 7.08 -1.68 -1.09
N VAL A 155 7.50 -1.20 0.08
CA VAL A 155 8.78 -1.60 0.69
C VAL A 155 8.77 -3.07 1.07
N ILE A 156 7.66 -3.58 1.63
CA ILE A 156 7.50 -5.00 1.97
C ILE A 156 7.58 -5.85 0.70
N TRP A 157 6.86 -5.49 -0.36
CA TRP A 157 6.90 -6.25 -1.60
C TRP A 157 8.30 -6.21 -2.24
N MET A 158 9.02 -5.08 -2.20
CA MET A 158 10.42 -5.00 -2.63
C MET A 158 11.29 -6.02 -1.88
N LEU A 159 11.12 -6.13 -0.56
CA LEU A 159 11.84 -7.11 0.27
C LEU A 159 11.47 -8.55 -0.13
N HIS A 160 10.19 -8.84 -0.32
CA HIS A 160 9.72 -10.16 -0.76
C HIS A 160 10.26 -10.52 -2.15
N ALA A 161 10.25 -9.58 -3.10
CA ALA A 161 10.82 -9.75 -4.43
C ALA A 161 12.35 -9.92 -4.41
N SER A 162 13.00 -9.46 -3.33
CA SER A 162 14.44 -9.63 -3.09
C SER A 162 14.79 -10.93 -2.33
N GLY A 163 13.80 -11.78 -2.05
CA GLY A 163 13.98 -13.05 -1.34
C GLY A 163 13.89 -12.95 0.19
N PHE A 164 13.62 -11.76 0.75
CA PHE A 164 13.42 -11.57 2.18
C PHE A 164 11.94 -11.57 2.52
N THR A 165 11.40 -12.69 3.01
CA THR A 165 9.96 -12.90 3.20
C THR A 165 9.43 -12.60 4.61
N HIS A 166 10.31 -12.14 5.53
CA HIS A 166 9.97 -11.88 6.94
C HIS A 166 9.56 -10.42 7.22
N ALA A 167 9.21 -9.65 6.16
CA ALA A 167 8.71 -8.30 6.30
C ALA A 167 7.20 -8.30 6.54
N ARG A 168 6.74 -7.46 7.47
CA ARG A 168 5.35 -7.34 7.93
C ARG A 168 4.85 -5.91 7.82
N LEU A 169 3.55 -5.75 7.75
CA LEU A 169 2.87 -4.46 7.81
C LEU A 169 2.40 -4.19 9.25
N LEU A 170 2.73 -3.01 9.80
CA LEU A 170 2.03 -2.49 10.96
C LEU A 170 0.65 -2.02 10.51
N ASP A 171 -0.37 -2.80 10.83
CA ASP A 171 -1.75 -2.47 10.45
C ASP A 171 -2.24 -1.22 11.19
N GLY A 172 -2.90 -0.30 10.44
CA GLY A 172 -3.25 1.03 10.93
C GLY A 172 -2.07 2.00 11.06
N GLY A 173 -0.84 1.56 10.79
CA GLY A 173 0.37 2.39 10.68
C GLY A 173 0.66 3.26 11.90
N LYS A 174 1.22 4.47 11.63
CA LYS A 174 1.54 5.44 12.68
C LYS A 174 0.31 5.91 13.45
N GLN A 175 -0.86 5.96 12.81
CA GLN A 175 -2.09 6.37 13.46
C GLN A 175 -2.54 5.37 14.53
N ALA A 176 -2.45 4.07 14.26
CA ALA A 176 -2.76 3.04 15.26
C ALA A 176 -1.78 3.10 16.44
N TRP A 177 -0.51 3.40 16.19
CA TRP A 177 0.50 3.63 17.23
C TRP A 177 0.14 4.82 18.12
N ASP A 178 -0.24 5.95 17.52
CA ASP A 178 -0.61 7.16 18.23
C ASP A 178 -1.92 7.00 19.01
N ALA A 179 -2.91 6.31 18.43
CA ALA A 179 -4.17 6.00 19.09
C ALA A 179 -4.00 5.10 20.33
N ALA A 180 -3.00 4.24 20.32
CA ALA A 180 -2.62 3.41 21.47
C ALA A 180 -1.80 4.19 22.52
N ALA A 181 -1.61 5.50 22.37
CA ALA A 181 -0.83 6.38 23.25
C ALA A 181 0.61 5.90 23.49
N LEU A 182 1.19 5.22 22.50
CA LEU A 182 2.54 4.68 22.58
C LEU A 182 3.59 5.77 22.30
N ILE A 183 4.76 5.64 22.93
CA ILE A 183 5.83 6.63 22.82
C ILE A 183 6.34 6.67 21.37
N ALA A 184 6.42 7.88 20.82
CA ALA A 184 7.06 8.14 19.54
C ALA A 184 8.26 9.08 19.76
N GLY A 185 9.16 9.13 18.78
CA GLY A 185 10.35 9.96 18.83
C GLY A 185 10.63 10.64 17.49
N ASN A 186 11.74 11.36 17.47
CA ASN A 186 12.29 11.98 16.25
C ASN A 186 13.81 11.76 16.13
N ARG A 187 14.38 10.93 17.00
CA ARG A 187 15.79 10.58 16.96
C ARG A 187 16.01 9.56 15.86
N GLN A 188 16.81 9.91 14.86
CA GLN A 188 17.19 9.01 13.78
C GLN A 188 17.76 7.70 14.33
N ALA A 189 17.33 6.58 13.73
CA ALA A 189 17.89 5.28 14.04
C ALA A 189 19.39 5.23 13.73
N ASN A 190 20.15 4.58 14.59
CA ASN A 190 21.57 4.34 14.39
C ASN A 190 21.81 2.81 14.40
N HIS A 191 21.35 2.14 13.33
CA HIS A 191 21.62 0.72 13.15
C HIS A 191 22.99 0.52 12.48
N ARG A 192 23.65 -0.59 12.85
CA ARG A 192 24.76 -1.08 12.03
C ARG A 192 24.26 -1.36 10.63
N GLN A 193 25.08 -1.07 9.62
CA GLN A 193 24.74 -1.41 8.24
C GLN A 193 24.38 -2.89 8.13
N GLY A 194 23.25 -3.16 7.50
CA GLY A 194 22.76 -4.50 7.24
C GLY A 194 23.31 -5.11 5.97
N GLY A 195 22.73 -6.20 5.56
CA GLY A 195 22.97 -6.84 4.27
C GLY A 195 22.32 -8.20 4.22
N ILE A 196 21.62 -8.47 3.13
CA ILE A 196 21.10 -9.78 2.77
C ILE A 196 21.65 -10.14 1.40
N ASP A 197 21.70 -11.43 1.11
CA ASP A 197 21.98 -11.93 -0.24
C ASP A 197 20.70 -11.81 -1.08
N ILE A 198 20.63 -10.81 -1.97
CA ILE A 198 19.45 -10.59 -2.79
C ILE A 198 19.30 -11.74 -3.78
N ARG A 199 18.16 -12.43 -3.66
CA ARG A 199 17.73 -13.46 -4.61
C ARG A 199 16.38 -13.05 -5.19
N GLN A 200 16.35 -12.87 -6.50
CA GLN A 200 15.10 -12.54 -7.19
C GLN A 200 14.05 -13.62 -6.92
N ASN A 201 12.92 -13.21 -6.35
CA ASN A 201 11.80 -14.10 -6.05
C ASN A 201 10.66 -13.90 -7.06
N GLU A 202 10.70 -14.69 -8.13
CA GLU A 202 9.70 -14.65 -9.18
C GLU A 202 8.30 -15.11 -8.74
N SER A 203 8.18 -15.74 -7.58
CA SER A 203 6.87 -16.20 -7.09
C SER A 203 5.93 -15.06 -6.68
N VAL A 204 6.46 -13.85 -6.48
CA VAL A 204 5.69 -12.65 -6.08
C VAL A 204 5.66 -11.56 -7.16
N VAL A 205 6.28 -11.83 -8.32
CA VAL A 205 6.36 -10.90 -9.45
C VAL A 205 5.62 -11.49 -10.65
N ALA A 206 4.87 -10.67 -11.36
CA ALA A 206 4.33 -10.98 -12.68
C ALA A 206 4.93 -10.03 -13.71
N HIS A 207 5.33 -10.58 -14.87
CA HIS A 207 5.82 -9.79 -15.99
C HIS A 207 4.75 -9.65 -17.06
N GLY A 208 4.68 -8.49 -17.72
CA GLY A 208 3.63 -8.22 -18.70
C GLY A 208 3.62 -9.22 -19.87
N ARG A 209 4.79 -9.71 -20.32
CA ARG A 209 4.86 -10.73 -21.36
C ARG A 209 4.20 -12.03 -20.95
N ASP A 210 4.45 -12.47 -19.73
CA ASP A 210 3.87 -13.71 -19.22
C ASP A 210 2.38 -13.53 -19.02
N LEU A 211 1.97 -12.41 -18.41
CA LEU A 211 0.57 -12.08 -18.20
C LEU A 211 -0.22 -12.04 -19.50
N ALA A 212 0.37 -11.56 -20.60
CA ALA A 212 -0.24 -11.56 -21.92
C ALA A 212 -0.55 -12.99 -22.45
N THR A 213 0.18 -13.99 -21.96
CA THR A 213 -0.07 -15.41 -22.30
C THR A 213 -1.02 -16.11 -21.31
N TRP A 214 -1.29 -15.48 -20.17
CA TRP A 214 -2.11 -16.06 -19.09
C TRP A 214 -3.60 -15.61 -19.10
N LEU A 215 -4.01 -14.78 -20.04
CA LEU A 215 -5.33 -14.15 -20.05
C LEU A 215 -6.50 -15.15 -20.06
N GLU A 216 -6.29 -16.35 -20.60
CA GLU A 216 -7.31 -17.40 -20.72
C GLU A 216 -7.15 -18.51 -19.65
N ARG A 217 -6.35 -18.28 -18.60
CA ARG A 217 -6.16 -19.27 -17.53
C ARG A 217 -7.35 -19.25 -16.57
N ASP A 218 -7.93 -20.42 -16.30
CA ASP A 218 -9.06 -20.61 -15.39
C ASP A 218 -8.62 -20.65 -13.90
N ASP A 219 -7.32 -20.90 -13.64
CA ASP A 219 -6.73 -20.97 -12.30
C ASP A 219 -6.06 -19.65 -11.85
N LEU A 220 -6.31 -18.57 -12.58
CA LEU A 220 -5.76 -17.25 -12.33
C LEU A 220 -6.83 -16.16 -12.41
N ALA A 221 -6.90 -15.30 -11.39
CA ALA A 221 -7.63 -14.03 -11.48
C ALA A 221 -6.65 -12.86 -11.67
N ILE A 222 -7.02 -11.92 -12.54
CA ILE A 222 -6.31 -10.65 -12.74
C ILE A 222 -7.13 -9.56 -12.05
N LEU A 223 -6.53 -8.82 -11.12
CA LEU A 223 -7.23 -7.82 -10.31
C LEU A 223 -6.75 -6.41 -10.65
N ASP A 224 -7.65 -5.62 -11.25
CA ASP A 224 -7.46 -4.18 -11.50
C ASP A 224 -7.73 -3.40 -10.21
N THR A 225 -6.69 -2.88 -9.58
CA THR A 225 -6.79 -2.15 -8.31
C THR A 225 -6.75 -0.63 -8.48
N ARG A 226 -6.85 -0.13 -9.71
CA ARG A 226 -6.94 1.30 -10.00
C ARG A 226 -8.23 1.89 -9.44
N THR A 227 -8.14 3.11 -8.93
CA THR A 227 -9.32 3.90 -8.56
C THR A 227 -10.18 4.20 -9.79
N ALA A 228 -11.42 4.61 -9.59
CA ALA A 228 -12.29 5.04 -10.68
C ALA A 228 -11.72 6.24 -11.46
N ALA A 229 -10.97 7.11 -10.78
CA ALA A 229 -10.28 8.23 -11.41
C ALA A 229 -9.13 7.73 -12.29
N GLU A 230 -8.25 6.87 -11.76
CA GLU A 230 -7.10 6.32 -12.51
C GLU A 230 -7.51 5.50 -13.73
N ARG A 231 -8.65 4.81 -13.70
CA ARG A 231 -9.16 4.09 -14.87
C ARG A 231 -9.60 5.00 -16.01
N ARG A 232 -10.04 6.23 -15.70
CA ARG A 232 -10.49 7.25 -16.67
C ARG A 232 -9.37 8.21 -17.07
N GLU A 233 -8.24 8.13 -16.37
CA GLU A 233 -7.15 9.09 -16.51
C GLU A 233 -6.31 8.76 -17.76
N THR A 234 -6.03 9.81 -18.54
CA THR A 234 -5.12 9.75 -19.68
C THR A 234 -3.90 10.66 -19.47
N TRP A 235 -3.48 10.87 -18.22
CA TRP A 235 -2.38 11.77 -17.84
C TRP A 235 -1.08 11.54 -18.60
N PHE A 236 -0.93 10.35 -19.12
CA PHE A 236 0.14 10.07 -20.05
C PHE A 236 -0.48 9.91 -21.42
N ASP A 237 -0.22 10.81 -22.36
CA ASP A 237 -0.68 10.77 -23.76
C ASP A 237 -0.43 9.42 -24.47
N ARG A 238 0.31 8.53 -23.82
CA ARG A 238 0.66 7.21 -24.31
C ARG A 238 -0.30 6.10 -23.86
N LEU A 239 -1.08 6.32 -22.78
CA LEU A 239 -1.93 5.27 -22.22
C LEU A 239 -3.26 5.18 -22.97
N ARG A 240 -3.66 3.95 -23.28
CA ARG A 240 -4.98 3.66 -23.82
C ARG A 240 -6.03 3.68 -22.69
N LEU A 241 -7.27 4.05 -23.01
CA LEU A 241 -8.41 3.79 -22.13
C LEU A 241 -8.75 2.30 -22.16
N GLY A 242 -9.07 1.74 -21.01
CA GLY A 242 -9.47 0.33 -20.88
C GLY A 242 -8.84 -0.36 -19.69
N THR A 243 -8.86 -1.70 -19.74
CA THR A 243 -8.28 -2.58 -18.73
C THR A 243 -7.62 -3.79 -19.39
N ILE A 244 -6.88 -4.59 -18.61
CA ILE A 244 -6.40 -5.90 -19.04
C ILE A 244 -7.61 -6.82 -19.24
N PRO A 245 -7.73 -7.53 -20.38
CA PRO A 245 -8.86 -8.44 -20.61
C PRO A 245 -9.03 -9.44 -19.46
N ASN A 246 -10.27 -9.81 -19.17
CA ASN A 246 -10.65 -10.75 -18.12
C ASN A 246 -10.25 -10.31 -16.69
N SER A 247 -9.89 -9.01 -16.50
CA SER A 247 -9.60 -8.51 -15.16
C SER A 247 -10.86 -8.15 -14.38
N HIS A 248 -10.84 -8.46 -13.10
CA HIS A 248 -11.83 -8.04 -12.11
C HIS A 248 -11.45 -6.67 -11.57
N TRP A 249 -12.40 -5.78 -11.36
CA TRP A 249 -12.12 -4.46 -10.80
C TRP A 249 -12.47 -4.41 -9.32
N LEU A 250 -11.46 -4.15 -8.49
CA LEU A 250 -11.61 -3.89 -7.06
C LEU A 250 -10.62 -2.77 -6.66
N PRO A 251 -11.09 -1.51 -6.56
CA PRO A 251 -10.21 -0.38 -6.30
C PRO A 251 -9.49 -0.53 -4.95
N ARG A 252 -8.19 -0.17 -4.92
CA ARG A 252 -7.36 -0.37 -3.72
C ARG A 252 -7.87 0.32 -2.46
N GLU A 253 -8.62 1.42 -2.58
CA GLU A 253 -9.23 2.10 -1.44
C GLU A 253 -10.27 1.25 -0.70
N THR A 254 -10.86 0.24 -1.36
CA THR A 254 -11.82 -0.68 -0.72
C THR A 254 -11.16 -1.69 0.20
N PHE A 255 -9.84 -1.83 0.15
CA PHE A 255 -9.08 -2.69 1.06
C PHE A 255 -8.87 -2.06 2.44
N LEU A 256 -9.20 -0.77 2.60
CA LEU A 256 -8.97 0.00 3.81
C LEU A 256 -10.28 0.44 4.46
N THR A 257 -10.27 0.53 5.78
CA THR A 257 -11.34 1.16 6.55
C THR A 257 -11.38 2.67 6.26
N ILE A 258 -12.57 3.25 6.33
CA ILE A 258 -12.76 4.70 6.19
C ILE A 258 -12.54 5.34 7.56
N GLY A 259 -11.76 6.42 7.61
CA GLY A 259 -11.53 7.18 8.84
C GLY A 259 -10.15 7.82 8.93
N ASP A 260 -9.84 8.38 10.09
CA ASP A 260 -8.58 9.08 10.36
C ASP A 260 -7.41 8.11 10.59
N SER A 261 -7.70 6.83 10.84
CA SER A 261 -6.74 5.77 11.05
C SER A 261 -7.07 4.58 10.14
N PRO A 262 -6.83 4.70 8.82
CA PRO A 262 -7.14 3.62 7.90
C PRO A 262 -6.28 2.39 8.19
N ALA A 263 -6.94 1.24 8.25
CA ALA A 263 -6.35 -0.09 8.45
C ALA A 263 -6.98 -1.05 7.43
N LEU A 264 -6.44 -2.26 7.29
CA LEU A 264 -7.07 -3.26 6.45
C LEU A 264 -8.48 -3.57 6.94
N ILE A 265 -9.43 -3.74 6.01
CA ILE A 265 -10.80 -4.19 6.35
C ILE A 265 -10.76 -5.62 6.90
N ALA A 266 -11.82 -6.02 7.61
CA ALA A 266 -11.92 -7.39 8.13
C ALA A 266 -11.83 -8.45 7.02
N PRO A 267 -11.24 -9.64 7.30
CA PRO A 267 -11.10 -10.70 6.30
C PRO A 267 -12.40 -11.08 5.61
N ASP A 268 -13.50 -11.17 6.35
CA ASP A 268 -14.80 -11.53 5.77
C ASP A 268 -15.34 -10.44 4.85
N ALA A 269 -15.15 -9.16 5.22
CA ALA A 269 -15.50 -8.04 4.36
C ALA A 269 -14.65 -8.05 3.06
N LEU A 270 -13.38 -8.39 3.15
CA LEU A 270 -12.52 -8.52 1.96
C LEU A 270 -12.96 -9.67 1.07
N ARG A 271 -13.35 -10.82 1.64
CA ARG A 271 -13.93 -11.95 0.86
C ARG A 271 -15.21 -11.53 0.14
N GLU A 272 -16.08 -10.79 0.81
CA GLU A 272 -17.32 -10.26 0.21
C GLU A 272 -17.03 -9.29 -0.94
N GLN A 273 -16.05 -8.39 -0.77
CA GLN A 273 -15.61 -7.48 -1.82
C GLN A 273 -15.08 -8.23 -3.05
N LEU A 274 -14.24 -9.24 -2.83
CA LEU A 274 -13.70 -10.08 -3.91
C LEU A 274 -14.83 -10.83 -4.65
N ALA A 275 -15.77 -11.43 -3.92
CA ALA A 275 -16.92 -12.11 -4.51
C ALA A 275 -17.79 -11.13 -5.31
N THR A 276 -18.04 -9.93 -4.80
CA THR A 276 -18.79 -8.87 -5.49
C THR A 276 -18.08 -8.43 -6.78
N ALA A 277 -16.74 -8.40 -6.77
CA ALA A 277 -15.94 -8.13 -7.96
C ALA A 277 -15.89 -9.32 -8.94
N GLY A 278 -16.50 -10.46 -8.60
CA GLY A 278 -16.54 -11.67 -9.44
C GLY A 278 -15.30 -12.55 -9.35
N VAL A 279 -14.45 -12.35 -8.34
CA VAL A 279 -13.26 -13.20 -8.11
C VAL A 279 -13.72 -14.53 -7.47
N PRO A 280 -13.39 -15.70 -8.06
CA PRO A 280 -13.75 -16.98 -7.47
C PRO A 280 -13.14 -17.18 -6.08
N ALA A 281 -13.92 -17.75 -5.14
CA ALA A 281 -13.52 -17.89 -3.74
C ALA A 281 -12.32 -18.82 -3.53
N ASP A 282 -12.15 -19.80 -4.39
CA ASP A 282 -11.12 -20.85 -4.35
C ASP A 282 -10.01 -20.65 -5.38
N ILE A 283 -9.90 -19.43 -5.97
CA ILE A 283 -8.88 -19.13 -6.96
C ILE A 283 -7.47 -19.27 -6.36
N PRO A 284 -6.60 -20.11 -6.91
CA PRO A 284 -5.30 -20.36 -6.30
C PRO A 284 -4.27 -19.27 -6.57
N GLU A 285 -4.47 -18.48 -7.61
CA GLU A 285 -3.53 -17.44 -8.02
C GLU A 285 -4.24 -16.12 -8.36
N ILE A 286 -3.70 -15.01 -7.84
CA ILE A 286 -4.17 -13.66 -8.20
C ILE A 286 -2.96 -12.83 -8.63
N VAL A 287 -3.07 -12.18 -9.79
CA VAL A 287 -2.15 -11.13 -10.23
C VAL A 287 -2.81 -9.79 -10.01
N VAL A 288 -2.18 -8.93 -9.22
CA VAL A 288 -2.67 -7.57 -8.95
C VAL A 288 -1.92 -6.54 -9.78
N PHE A 289 -2.63 -5.55 -10.32
CA PHE A 289 -2.03 -4.41 -10.99
C PHE A 289 -2.75 -3.11 -10.62
N GLY A 290 -2.04 -1.99 -10.74
CA GLY A 290 -2.56 -0.64 -10.52
C GLY A 290 -2.31 0.27 -11.72
N LEU A 291 -2.24 1.58 -11.49
CA LEU A 291 -1.71 2.51 -12.49
C LEU A 291 -0.21 2.23 -12.72
N HIS A 292 0.53 2.05 -11.63
CA HIS A 292 1.90 1.52 -11.57
C HIS A 292 2.02 0.55 -10.39
N GLY A 293 3.07 -0.28 -10.36
CA GLY A 293 3.19 -1.40 -9.42
C GLY A 293 3.16 -1.03 -7.95
N THR A 294 3.61 0.17 -7.58
CA THR A 294 3.57 0.64 -6.18
C THR A 294 2.17 0.58 -5.58
N LEU A 295 1.15 0.97 -6.36
CA LEU A 295 -0.24 1.05 -5.88
C LEU A 295 -0.94 -0.31 -5.81
N ALA A 296 -0.36 -1.35 -6.41
CA ALA A 296 -0.84 -2.73 -6.34
C ALA A 296 -0.30 -3.49 -5.11
N CYS A 297 0.68 -2.93 -4.39
CA CYS A 297 1.35 -3.63 -3.29
C CYS A 297 0.48 -3.78 -2.04
N LEU A 298 -0.42 -2.82 -1.73
CA LEU A 298 -1.36 -2.98 -0.60
C LEU A 298 -2.35 -4.14 -0.83
N PRO A 299 -3.05 -4.24 -1.98
CA PRO A 299 -3.83 -5.43 -2.33
C PRO A 299 -3.03 -6.73 -2.25
N TYR A 300 -1.76 -6.73 -2.69
CA TYR A 300 -0.89 -7.91 -2.57
C TYR A 300 -0.74 -8.36 -1.11
N ILE A 301 -0.48 -7.44 -0.16
CA ILE A 301 -0.36 -7.78 1.27
C ILE A 301 -1.68 -8.29 1.81
N ALA A 302 -2.79 -7.61 1.52
CA ALA A 302 -4.12 -7.98 2.03
C ALA A 302 -4.56 -9.37 1.55
N LEU A 303 -4.37 -9.68 0.27
CA LEU A 303 -4.72 -10.99 -0.32
C LEU A 303 -3.83 -12.12 0.24
N ARG A 304 -2.53 -11.85 0.42
CA ARG A 304 -1.62 -12.79 1.07
C ARG A 304 -2.05 -13.07 2.51
N ALA A 305 -2.36 -12.03 3.28
CA ALA A 305 -2.87 -12.16 4.65
C ALA A 305 -4.20 -12.92 4.69
N LEU A 306 -5.08 -12.71 3.69
CA LEU A 306 -6.33 -13.44 3.54
C LEU A 306 -6.14 -14.95 3.28
N GLY A 307 -4.92 -15.37 2.94
CA GLY A 307 -4.58 -16.78 2.71
C GLY A 307 -4.62 -17.22 1.25
N VAL A 308 -4.68 -16.28 0.29
CA VAL A 308 -4.55 -16.64 -1.13
C VAL A 308 -3.17 -17.26 -1.37
N SER A 309 -3.16 -18.47 -1.93
CA SER A 309 -1.95 -19.30 -2.02
C SER A 309 -0.82 -18.65 -2.83
N ARG A 310 -1.17 -17.96 -3.91
CA ARG A 310 -0.23 -17.27 -4.77
C ARG A 310 -0.76 -15.89 -5.16
N VAL A 311 -0.06 -14.85 -4.73
CA VAL A 311 -0.35 -13.48 -5.16
C VAL A 311 0.92 -12.88 -5.78
N ARG A 312 0.78 -12.28 -6.95
CA ARG A 312 1.88 -11.59 -7.64
C ARG A 312 1.50 -10.15 -7.95
N VAL A 313 2.48 -9.28 -7.88
CA VAL A 313 2.33 -7.90 -8.39
C VAL A 313 2.84 -7.85 -9.82
N TYR A 314 2.01 -7.40 -10.73
CA TYR A 314 2.45 -6.96 -12.06
C TYR A 314 3.01 -5.54 -11.93
N ASP A 315 4.34 -5.44 -11.81
CA ASP A 315 5.03 -4.20 -11.47
C ASP A 315 4.87 -3.12 -12.56
N GLY A 316 4.94 -3.50 -13.84
CA GLY A 316 4.69 -2.59 -14.97
C GLY A 316 3.27 -2.02 -14.99
N SER A 317 2.30 -2.78 -14.49
CA SER A 317 0.92 -2.33 -14.31
C SER A 317 0.31 -1.71 -15.58
N TRP A 318 -0.65 -0.80 -15.42
CA TRP A 318 -1.26 -0.12 -16.57
C TRP A 318 -0.28 0.80 -17.29
N ALA A 319 0.71 1.35 -16.60
CA ALA A 319 1.75 2.17 -17.19
C ALA A 319 2.52 1.44 -18.31
N GLU A 320 2.74 0.13 -18.15
CA GLU A 320 3.33 -0.72 -19.19
C GLU A 320 2.26 -1.25 -20.15
N TRP A 321 1.20 -1.88 -19.63
CA TRP A 321 0.18 -2.53 -20.46
C TRP A 321 -0.54 -1.55 -21.38
N GLY A 322 -0.99 -0.43 -20.83
CA GLY A 322 -1.70 0.60 -21.57
C GLY A 322 -0.85 1.28 -22.64
N ALA A 323 0.47 1.34 -22.46
CA ALA A 323 1.40 1.89 -23.43
C ALA A 323 1.77 0.90 -24.53
N ASN A 324 1.76 -0.41 -24.25
CA ASN A 324 2.14 -1.45 -25.20
C ASN A 324 1.02 -1.69 -26.23
N ARG A 325 1.27 -1.37 -27.50
CA ARG A 325 0.28 -1.49 -28.58
C ARG A 325 0.01 -2.91 -29.05
N ASP A 326 0.92 -3.85 -28.74
CA ASP A 326 0.80 -5.24 -29.15
C ASP A 326 -0.06 -6.08 -28.20
N TRP A 327 -0.33 -5.58 -27.00
CA TRP A 327 -1.14 -6.28 -26.01
C TRP A 327 -2.63 -5.89 -26.09
N PRO A 328 -3.56 -6.84 -25.88
CA PRO A 328 -4.98 -6.57 -25.96
C PRO A 328 -5.47 -5.66 -24.82
N VAL A 329 -6.51 -4.88 -25.09
CA VAL A 329 -7.18 -4.02 -24.11
C VAL A 329 -8.68 -4.27 -24.21
N ALA A 330 -9.32 -4.50 -23.06
CA ALA A 330 -10.77 -4.55 -22.94
C ALA A 330 -11.33 -3.16 -22.59
N PRO A 331 -12.58 -2.83 -22.98
CA PRO A 331 -13.25 -1.61 -22.52
C PRO A 331 -13.49 -1.65 -20.99
N LEU A 332 -13.73 -0.47 -20.39
CA LEU A 332 -14.01 -0.31 -18.96
C LEU A 332 -15.44 -0.72 -18.62
#